data_3b5f1163a6b0447eac70884277956d4f
#
_entry.id   3b5f1163a6b0447eac70884277956d4f
#
_cell.length_a   1.000
_cell.length_b   1.000
_cell.length_c   1.000
_cell.angle_alpha   90.00
_cell.angle_beta   90.00
_cell.angle_gamma   90.00
#
_symmetry.space_group_name_H-M   'P 1'
#
loop_
_entity.id
_entity.type
_entity.pdbx_description
1 polymer ?
#
loop_
_entity_poly.entity_id
_entity_poly.type
_entity_poly.pdbx_seq_one_letter_code
_entity_poly.pdbx_strand_id
1 'polypeptide(L)'
;MQFLSCRVGYQNMKKIKVLIFAIIFSILSTVGAFAETAGNPFLLGSSVTDTMTAAKQLGILDDNMVKSDVVTRKNLCRMIVRFYRASTGGTGITLSDSPFFDCDANEVVFCYENGIIEGIGEVTFAPDYYVSRQEAADVLVNAIKACGANIIEPEKDYTLTYKDRADISEEYLDDISYLTAIDVVKGYDGYFYPKSYITYEQAASMLVEAYYQLMLSKVTINGKQVSIGDSEEKITRMFGAPSYKIEDGKNNIWVYKNDMKNFFYIGFNNGKVTEIFSNGSSFKYRGISSGSSTTEIDFGARAKIDGNKASYHDGYGTVEIGAFSSDNKISYVYASVNNSDNIHKISSATLDSDVSLLYDIINGERVKRGLNEFTINSTVAAAAKLHSMSMGYWNYSDYTNRDGTSPFERFDNKDLEYIMASENIAKVDGRAVEIYKTWMNNPGSRSNLLTDYMDNVGIGMNVSSSDKKVYVTMDFLKLK
;
A
#
# COMPACT_ATOMS: atom_id res chain seq x y z
N MET A 1 37.53 -26.38 -41.91
CA MET A 1 36.16 -26.66 -41.49
C MET A 1 35.87 -25.82 -40.26
N GLN A 2 35.11 -24.75 -40.48
CA GLN A 2 34.78 -23.75 -39.47
C GLN A 2 33.56 -24.22 -38.66
N PHE A 3 33.67 -24.25 -37.32
CA PHE A 3 32.53 -24.37 -36.45
C PHE A 3 31.99 -22.96 -36.17
N LEU A 4 30.83 -22.66 -36.72
CA LEU A 4 30.03 -21.49 -36.36
C LEU A 4 29.22 -21.82 -35.10
N SER A 5 29.57 -21.19 -33.99
CA SER A 5 28.77 -21.21 -32.77
C SER A 5 27.61 -20.25 -32.93
N CYS A 6 26.40 -20.78 -32.95
CA CYS A 6 25.17 -20.01 -32.94
C CYS A 6 24.81 -19.68 -31.45
N ARG A 7 25.25 -18.53 -30.96
CA ARG A 7 24.69 -17.93 -29.75
C ARG A 7 23.37 -17.22 -30.11
N VAL A 8 22.27 -17.95 -30.03
CA VAL A 8 20.95 -17.34 -30.09
C VAL A 8 20.56 -16.97 -28.64
N GLY A 9 20.29 -15.68 -28.44
CA GLY A 9 20.27 -15.07 -27.15
C GLY A 9 19.16 -15.59 -26.21
N TYR A 10 19.57 -15.94 -25.04
CA TYR A 10 18.82 -16.30 -23.83
C TYR A 10 17.71 -15.31 -23.45
N GLN A 11 17.85 -14.04 -23.82
CA GLN A 11 16.84 -13.00 -23.57
C GLN A 11 15.53 -13.16 -24.35
N ASN A 12 15.55 -13.82 -25.52
CA ASN A 12 14.33 -13.98 -26.32
C ASN A 12 13.44 -15.14 -25.82
N MET A 13 14.01 -16.12 -25.15
CA MET A 13 13.23 -17.21 -24.55
C MET A 13 12.45 -16.77 -23.30
N LYS A 14 13.01 -15.86 -22.47
CA LYS A 14 12.28 -15.27 -21.32
C LYS A 14 11.07 -14.46 -21.76
N LYS A 15 11.17 -13.70 -22.87
CA LYS A 15 10.04 -12.91 -23.41
C LYS A 15 8.91 -13.76 -23.98
N ILE A 16 9.21 -14.91 -24.56
CA ILE A 16 8.19 -15.83 -25.11
C ILE A 16 7.46 -16.57 -23.99
N LYS A 17 8.14 -16.96 -22.90
CA LYS A 17 7.52 -17.61 -21.73
C LYS A 17 6.54 -16.68 -21.00
N VAL A 18 6.85 -15.38 -20.89
CA VAL A 18 5.97 -14.37 -20.27
C VAL A 18 4.68 -14.15 -21.07
N LEU A 19 4.75 -14.27 -22.41
CA LEU A 19 3.57 -14.05 -23.26
C LEU A 19 2.59 -15.23 -23.23
N ILE A 20 3.07 -16.47 -23.06
CA ILE A 20 2.23 -17.67 -22.95
C ILE A 20 1.52 -17.73 -21.59
N PHE A 21 2.16 -17.21 -20.54
CA PHE A 21 1.60 -17.20 -19.19
C PHE A 21 0.38 -16.28 -19.02
N ALA A 22 0.30 -15.20 -19.80
CA ALA A 22 -0.85 -14.28 -19.75
C ALA A 22 -2.13 -14.87 -20.33
N ILE A 23 -2.07 -15.96 -21.10
CA ILE A 23 -3.21 -16.57 -21.80
C ILE A 23 -3.80 -17.74 -20.98
N ILE A 24 -3.00 -18.41 -20.14
CA ILE A 24 -3.46 -19.59 -19.37
C ILE A 24 -4.20 -19.21 -18.07
N PHE A 25 -4.04 -17.98 -17.58
CA PHE A 25 -4.70 -17.54 -16.34
C PHE A 25 -6.19 -17.18 -16.46
N SER A 26 -6.78 -17.29 -17.66
CA SER A 26 -8.18 -16.90 -17.91
C SER A 26 -9.19 -18.05 -17.92
N ILE A 27 -8.78 -19.30 -17.75
CA ILE A 27 -9.70 -20.43 -17.77
C ILE A 27 -9.39 -21.36 -16.60
N LEU A 28 -9.93 -21.12 -15.41
CA LEU A 28 -10.27 -22.15 -14.42
C LEU A 28 -10.89 -21.51 -13.18
N SER A 29 -12.18 -21.24 -13.29
CA SER A 29 -13.06 -21.18 -12.14
C SER A 29 -13.87 -22.48 -12.11
N THR A 30 -13.49 -23.41 -11.29
CA THR A 30 -14.34 -24.37 -10.57
C THR A 30 -13.45 -25.46 -9.99
N VAL A 31 -13.49 -25.64 -8.71
CA VAL A 31 -13.64 -26.82 -7.88
C VAL A 31 -13.08 -26.59 -6.48
N GLY A 32 -13.98 -26.54 -5.52
CA GLY A 32 -13.97 -27.31 -4.27
C GLY A 32 -13.02 -26.91 -3.14
N ALA A 33 -13.60 -26.19 -2.22
CA ALA A 33 -13.45 -26.28 -0.75
C ALA A 33 -12.20 -27.03 -0.19
N PHE A 34 -11.18 -26.26 0.12
CA PHE A 34 -10.38 -26.40 1.34
C PHE A 34 -10.13 -24.98 1.89
N ALA A 35 -11.20 -24.39 2.42
CA ALA A 35 -11.08 -23.28 3.37
C ALA A 35 -11.15 -23.93 4.74
N GLU A 36 -10.13 -23.69 5.50
CA GLU A 36 -10.04 -23.72 6.95
C GLU A 36 -8.69 -24.28 7.36
N THR A 37 -7.81 -23.41 7.66
CA THR A 37 -7.00 -23.15 8.84
C THR A 37 -5.74 -22.34 8.48
N ALA A 38 -5.83 -21.37 7.61
CA ALA A 38 -4.87 -20.27 7.69
C ALA A 38 -5.35 -19.41 8.85
N GLY A 39 -4.81 -19.62 10.05
CA GLY A 39 -4.99 -18.72 11.17
C GLY A 39 -4.73 -17.31 10.71
N ASN A 40 -5.49 -16.34 11.19
CA ASN A 40 -5.35 -14.96 10.78
C ASN A 40 -3.88 -14.51 11.02
N PRO A 41 -3.04 -14.34 9.98
CA PRO A 41 -1.62 -14.06 10.14
C PRO A 41 -1.34 -12.70 10.76
N PHE A 42 -2.40 -11.88 10.95
CA PHE A 42 -2.35 -10.55 11.51
C PHE A 42 -2.49 -10.50 13.03
N LEU A 43 -2.76 -11.65 13.67
CA LEU A 43 -2.76 -11.77 15.13
C LEU A 43 -1.35 -12.00 15.71
N LEU A 44 -0.31 -11.83 14.88
CA LEU A 44 1.07 -11.86 15.36
C LEU A 44 1.39 -10.56 16.07
N GLY A 45 1.07 -10.53 17.34
CA GLY A 45 1.31 -9.41 18.21
C GLY A 45 2.80 -9.09 18.40
N SER A 46 3.08 -7.95 19.03
CA SER A 46 4.40 -7.45 19.41
C SER A 46 5.28 -8.45 20.20
N SER A 47 4.70 -9.58 20.60
CA SER A 47 5.38 -10.65 21.35
C SER A 47 5.94 -11.78 20.50
N VAL A 48 5.80 -11.77 19.15
CA VAL A 48 6.42 -12.79 18.30
C VAL A 48 7.90 -12.48 18.17
N THR A 49 8.65 -12.90 19.15
CA THR A 49 10.10 -12.86 19.18
C THR A 49 10.73 -14.02 18.40
N ASP A 50 9.93 -14.98 17.93
CA ASP A 50 10.38 -16.18 17.24
C ASP A 50 9.81 -16.28 15.81
N THR A 51 10.69 -16.05 14.85
CA THR A 51 10.41 -16.14 13.40
C THR A 51 9.89 -17.54 13.00
N MET A 52 10.30 -18.60 13.68
CA MET A 52 9.80 -19.95 13.42
C MET A 52 8.30 -20.06 13.74
N THR A 53 7.87 -19.44 14.84
CA THR A 53 6.44 -19.39 15.21
C THR A 53 5.63 -18.63 14.17
N ALA A 54 6.13 -17.49 13.70
CA ALA A 54 5.50 -16.74 12.63
C ALA A 54 5.37 -17.55 11.33
N ALA A 55 6.44 -18.23 10.93
CA ALA A 55 6.46 -19.08 9.73
C ALA A 55 5.47 -20.25 9.82
N LYS A 56 5.32 -20.85 11.00
CA LYS A 56 4.33 -21.91 11.25
C LYS A 56 2.90 -21.39 11.19
N GLN A 57 2.63 -20.24 11.78
CA GLN A 57 1.30 -19.59 11.73
C GLN A 57 0.90 -19.17 10.32
N LEU A 58 1.88 -18.77 9.49
CA LEU A 58 1.67 -18.50 8.06
C LEU A 58 1.55 -19.78 7.21
N GLY A 59 1.73 -20.96 7.81
CA GLY A 59 1.74 -22.23 7.13
C GLY A 59 2.96 -22.46 6.22
N ILE A 60 4.02 -21.66 6.36
CA ILE A 60 5.27 -21.76 5.58
C ILE A 60 6.09 -22.97 6.06
N LEU A 61 6.11 -23.22 7.37
CA LEU A 61 6.80 -24.33 8.01
C LEU A 61 5.85 -25.37 8.58
N ASP A 62 6.30 -26.61 8.62
CA ASP A 62 5.68 -27.70 9.38
C ASP A 62 6.15 -27.67 10.84
N ASP A 63 5.32 -28.22 11.75
CA ASP A 63 5.61 -28.22 13.20
C ASP A 63 6.85 -29.00 13.58
N ASN A 64 7.21 -30.01 12.78
CA ASN A 64 8.34 -30.93 13.04
C ASN A 64 9.68 -30.43 12.49
N MET A 65 9.73 -29.28 11.82
CA MET A 65 10.99 -28.75 11.31
C MET A 65 11.87 -28.18 12.42
N VAL A 66 13.13 -28.60 12.45
CA VAL A 66 14.12 -28.19 13.45
C VAL A 66 14.85 -26.97 12.93
N LYS A 67 14.89 -25.91 13.73
CA LYS A 67 15.40 -24.59 13.32
C LYS A 67 16.85 -24.59 12.83
N SER A 68 17.70 -25.47 13.42
CA SER A 68 19.13 -25.57 13.12
C SER A 68 19.46 -26.44 11.91
N ASP A 69 18.50 -27.24 11.42
CA ASP A 69 18.73 -28.13 10.28
C ASP A 69 18.90 -27.32 8.98
N VAL A 70 19.75 -27.82 8.11
CA VAL A 70 20.07 -27.22 6.83
C VAL A 70 18.97 -27.52 5.83
N VAL A 71 18.61 -26.52 5.02
CA VAL A 71 17.54 -26.63 4.02
C VAL A 71 18.06 -27.23 2.72
N THR A 72 17.36 -28.27 2.22
CA THR A 72 17.61 -28.83 0.90
C THR A 72 16.86 -28.07 -0.18
N ARG A 73 17.26 -28.19 -1.44
CA ARG A 73 16.60 -27.57 -2.59
C ARG A 73 15.12 -27.93 -2.67
N LYS A 74 14.76 -29.21 -2.46
CA LYS A 74 13.37 -29.66 -2.42
C LYS A 74 12.58 -29.03 -1.28
N ASN A 75 13.18 -28.93 -0.09
CA ASN A 75 12.50 -28.34 1.06
C ASN A 75 12.34 -26.82 0.93
N LEU A 76 13.30 -26.14 0.30
CA LEU A 76 13.15 -24.73 -0.06
C LEU A 76 11.95 -24.54 -1.01
N CYS A 77 11.80 -25.34 -2.05
CA CYS A 77 10.62 -25.28 -2.94
C CYS A 77 9.31 -25.47 -2.17
N ARG A 78 9.26 -26.40 -1.19
CA ARG A 78 8.08 -26.58 -0.33
C ARG A 78 7.75 -25.32 0.46
N MET A 79 8.74 -24.68 1.06
CA MET A 79 8.58 -23.44 1.80
C MET A 79 8.12 -22.30 0.87
N ILE A 80 8.70 -22.21 -0.33
CA ILE A 80 8.34 -21.20 -1.35
C ILE A 80 6.89 -21.36 -1.84
N VAL A 81 6.43 -22.57 -2.13
CA VAL A 81 5.02 -22.79 -2.54
C VAL A 81 4.05 -22.35 -1.46
N ARG A 82 4.38 -22.62 -0.20
CA ARG A 82 3.58 -22.19 0.94
C ARG A 82 3.60 -20.67 1.13
N PHE A 83 4.77 -20.06 1.01
CA PHE A 83 4.92 -18.61 0.99
C PHE A 83 4.08 -17.98 -0.14
N TYR A 84 4.14 -18.54 -1.35
CA TYR A 84 3.33 -18.09 -2.48
C TYR A 84 1.83 -18.15 -2.17
N ARG A 85 1.35 -19.28 -1.61
CA ARG A 85 -0.06 -19.42 -1.20
C ARG A 85 -0.46 -18.41 -0.13
N ALA A 86 0.36 -18.23 0.90
CA ALA A 86 0.11 -17.26 1.95
C ALA A 86 0.05 -15.83 1.39
N SER A 87 0.91 -15.49 0.43
CA SER A 87 1.03 -14.15 -0.14
C SER A 87 -0.04 -13.81 -1.18
N THR A 88 -0.56 -14.80 -1.90
CA THR A 88 -1.49 -14.60 -3.02
C THR A 88 -2.92 -15.06 -2.74
N GLY A 89 -3.12 -15.90 -1.72
CA GLY A 89 -4.38 -16.60 -1.46
C GLY A 89 -4.69 -17.70 -2.49
N GLY A 90 -3.73 -18.04 -3.37
CA GLY A 90 -3.90 -19.04 -4.41
C GLY A 90 -4.01 -20.46 -3.86
N THR A 91 -5.07 -21.20 -4.23
CA THR A 91 -5.33 -22.58 -3.75
C THR A 91 -5.13 -23.66 -4.81
N GLY A 92 -5.15 -23.30 -6.09
CA GLY A 92 -5.01 -24.22 -7.22
C GLY A 92 -3.63 -24.15 -7.86
N ILE A 93 -2.92 -25.28 -7.90
CA ILE A 93 -1.70 -25.44 -8.67
C ILE A 93 -2.00 -26.54 -9.70
N THR A 94 -2.07 -26.17 -10.98
CA THR A 94 -2.09 -27.13 -12.09
C THR A 94 -0.66 -27.29 -12.55
N LEU A 95 -0.18 -28.51 -12.58
CA LEU A 95 1.20 -28.82 -12.89
C LEU A 95 1.28 -29.73 -14.11
N SER A 96 2.33 -29.58 -14.87
CA SER A 96 2.77 -30.56 -15.87
C SER A 96 3.53 -31.73 -15.23
N ASP A 97 3.90 -32.70 -16.04
CA ASP A 97 4.85 -33.74 -15.60
C ASP A 97 6.21 -33.09 -15.28
N SER A 98 6.94 -33.69 -14.33
CA SER A 98 8.27 -33.19 -13.95
C SER A 98 9.24 -33.23 -15.13
N PRO A 99 10.01 -32.16 -15.39
CA PRO A 99 11.10 -32.19 -16.36
C PRO A 99 12.34 -32.89 -15.83
N PHE A 100 12.38 -33.23 -14.54
CA PHE A 100 13.53 -33.82 -13.87
C PHE A 100 13.33 -35.31 -13.62
N PHE A 101 14.35 -36.11 -13.93
CA PHE A 101 14.29 -37.56 -13.72
C PHE A 101 14.52 -37.93 -12.22
N ASP A 102 15.15 -37.04 -11.44
CA ASP A 102 15.55 -37.27 -10.04
C ASP A 102 14.56 -36.65 -9.04
N CYS A 103 13.51 -35.97 -9.50
CA CYS A 103 12.51 -35.36 -8.61
C CYS A 103 11.18 -35.13 -9.34
N ASP A 104 10.10 -35.70 -8.81
CA ASP A 104 8.71 -35.55 -9.26
C ASP A 104 7.84 -34.75 -8.29
N ALA A 105 8.43 -34.10 -7.30
CA ALA A 105 7.71 -33.36 -6.27
C ALA A 105 6.97 -32.14 -6.87
N ASN A 106 5.68 -32.04 -6.63
CA ASN A 106 4.81 -30.96 -7.12
C ASN A 106 5.36 -29.56 -6.82
N GLU A 107 5.96 -29.37 -5.64
CA GLU A 107 6.54 -28.09 -5.24
C GLU A 107 7.76 -27.72 -6.09
N VAL A 108 8.53 -28.71 -6.53
CA VAL A 108 9.69 -28.52 -7.42
C VAL A 108 9.20 -28.13 -8.83
N VAL A 109 8.22 -28.89 -9.35
CA VAL A 109 7.61 -28.60 -10.67
C VAL A 109 7.02 -27.19 -10.67
N PHE A 110 6.26 -26.81 -9.64
CA PHE A 110 5.72 -25.46 -9.51
C PHE A 110 6.81 -24.38 -9.54
N CYS A 111 7.85 -24.53 -8.73
CA CYS A 111 8.92 -23.54 -8.67
C CYS A 111 9.67 -23.42 -10.00
N TYR A 112 9.87 -24.53 -10.70
CA TYR A 112 10.49 -24.54 -12.02
C TYR A 112 9.62 -23.88 -13.10
N GLU A 113 8.35 -24.27 -13.21
CA GLU A 113 7.41 -23.71 -14.18
C GLU A 113 7.19 -22.20 -14.00
N ASN A 114 7.27 -21.70 -12.77
CA ASN A 114 7.16 -20.29 -12.46
C ASN A 114 8.49 -19.52 -12.52
N GLY A 115 9.59 -20.17 -12.96
CA GLY A 115 10.90 -19.54 -13.07
C GLY A 115 11.49 -19.11 -11.73
N ILE A 116 11.11 -19.79 -10.63
CA ILE A 116 11.57 -19.47 -9.27
C ILE A 116 12.92 -20.15 -9.00
N ILE A 117 13.09 -21.38 -9.48
CA ILE A 117 14.32 -22.16 -9.30
C ILE A 117 14.59 -22.96 -10.58
N GLU A 118 15.85 -23.12 -10.91
CA GLU A 118 16.30 -23.94 -12.06
C GLU A 118 16.90 -25.27 -11.58
N GLY A 119 16.99 -26.25 -12.49
CA GLY A 119 17.77 -27.46 -12.28
C GLY A 119 19.28 -27.18 -12.26
N ILE A 120 20.08 -28.11 -11.77
CA ILE A 120 21.55 -28.07 -11.90
C ILE A 120 22.04 -28.54 -13.28
N GLY A 121 21.13 -29.05 -14.10
CA GLY A 121 21.31 -29.47 -15.49
C GLY A 121 19.97 -29.53 -16.21
N GLU A 122 19.97 -29.97 -17.48
CA GLU A 122 18.76 -29.97 -18.31
C GLU A 122 17.61 -30.81 -17.73
N VAL A 123 17.94 -31.93 -17.10
CA VAL A 123 16.96 -32.91 -16.57
C VAL A 123 17.25 -33.33 -15.13
N THR A 124 18.12 -32.62 -14.42
CA THR A 124 18.53 -32.95 -13.05
C THR A 124 18.24 -31.77 -12.11
N PHE A 125 17.50 -32.02 -11.02
CA PHE A 125 17.16 -31.02 -10.02
C PHE A 125 18.10 -31.02 -8.82
N ALA A 126 18.60 -32.19 -8.41
CA ALA A 126 19.35 -32.43 -7.18
C ALA A 126 18.56 -32.07 -5.90
N PRO A 127 17.44 -32.77 -5.60
CA PRO A 127 16.49 -32.41 -4.54
C PRO A 127 17.08 -32.36 -3.14
N ASP A 128 18.08 -33.17 -2.88
CA ASP A 128 18.70 -33.33 -1.56
C ASP A 128 19.98 -32.47 -1.36
N TYR A 129 20.39 -31.70 -2.36
CA TYR A 129 21.50 -30.76 -2.21
C TYR A 129 21.10 -29.61 -1.31
N TYR A 130 22.04 -29.16 -0.47
CA TYR A 130 21.84 -28.01 0.40
C TYR A 130 21.92 -26.69 -0.36
N VAL A 131 21.16 -25.72 0.09
CA VAL A 131 21.08 -24.39 -0.53
C VAL A 131 22.00 -23.43 0.20
N SER A 132 22.85 -22.71 -0.51
CA SER A 132 23.63 -21.62 0.06
C SER A 132 22.76 -20.37 0.29
N ARG A 133 23.25 -19.45 1.13
CA ARG A 133 22.50 -18.25 1.48
C ARG A 133 22.31 -17.32 0.28
N GLN A 134 23.28 -17.23 -0.64
CA GLN A 134 23.15 -16.45 -1.87
C GLN A 134 22.15 -17.07 -2.86
N GLU A 135 22.11 -18.41 -3.02
CA GLU A 135 21.11 -19.09 -3.84
C GLU A 135 19.69 -18.92 -3.25
N ALA A 136 19.55 -18.99 -1.92
CA ALA A 136 18.26 -18.74 -1.30
C ALA A 136 17.76 -17.31 -1.50
N ALA A 137 18.63 -16.32 -1.62
CA ALA A 137 18.27 -14.94 -1.92
C ALA A 137 17.72 -14.82 -3.35
N ASP A 138 18.36 -15.41 -4.36
CA ASP A 138 17.87 -15.44 -5.75
C ASP A 138 16.50 -16.12 -5.85
N VAL A 139 16.37 -17.33 -5.26
CA VAL A 139 15.10 -18.07 -5.25
C VAL A 139 13.99 -17.23 -4.60
N LEU A 140 14.30 -16.50 -3.54
CA LEU A 140 13.32 -15.65 -2.87
C LEU A 140 12.89 -14.45 -3.73
N VAL A 141 13.83 -13.78 -4.41
CA VAL A 141 13.50 -12.68 -5.33
C VAL A 141 12.61 -13.18 -6.46
N ASN A 142 12.92 -14.33 -7.03
CA ASN A 142 12.10 -14.94 -8.08
C ASN A 142 10.71 -15.33 -7.54
N ALA A 143 10.60 -15.81 -6.30
CA ALA A 143 9.32 -16.09 -5.65
C ALA A 143 8.50 -14.81 -5.40
N ILE A 144 9.14 -13.72 -4.99
CA ILE A 144 8.49 -12.39 -4.83
C ILE A 144 7.94 -11.92 -6.19
N LYS A 145 8.71 -12.06 -7.28
CA LYS A 145 8.25 -11.76 -8.65
C LYS A 145 7.03 -12.62 -9.04
N ALA A 146 7.06 -13.91 -8.73
CA ALA A 146 5.95 -14.82 -9.00
C ALA A 146 4.67 -14.44 -8.23
N CYS A 147 4.79 -13.84 -7.03
CA CYS A 147 3.65 -13.30 -6.29
C CYS A 147 3.04 -12.04 -6.93
N GLY A 148 3.59 -11.58 -8.07
CA GLY A 148 3.10 -10.39 -8.79
C GLY A 148 3.58 -9.07 -8.20
N ALA A 149 4.61 -9.08 -7.36
CA ALA A 149 5.23 -7.86 -6.87
C ALA A 149 6.01 -7.16 -8.00
N ASN A 150 5.86 -5.83 -8.08
CA ASN A 150 6.77 -5.03 -8.89
C ASN A 150 8.07 -4.88 -8.11
N ILE A 151 9.13 -5.51 -8.58
CA ILE A 151 10.46 -5.28 -8.04
C ILE A 151 10.95 -3.95 -8.59
N ILE A 152 11.13 -2.98 -7.71
CA ILE A 152 11.79 -1.72 -8.02
C ILE A 152 13.27 -1.96 -7.77
N GLU A 153 14.10 -1.77 -8.78
CA GLU A 153 15.55 -1.86 -8.61
C GLU A 153 15.98 -0.85 -7.53
N PRO A 154 16.92 -1.22 -6.64
CA PRO A 154 17.49 -0.27 -5.68
C PRO A 154 18.00 0.97 -6.41
N GLU A 155 18.00 2.13 -5.74
CA GLU A 155 18.62 3.34 -6.30
C GLU A 155 20.02 2.99 -6.83
N LYS A 156 20.38 3.56 -7.99
CA LYS A 156 21.65 3.28 -8.70
C LYS A 156 22.91 3.32 -7.82
N ASP A 157 22.85 4.02 -6.69
CA ASP A 157 23.95 4.21 -5.75
C ASP A 157 23.85 3.31 -4.51
N TYR A 158 22.89 2.35 -4.46
CA TYR A 158 22.81 1.43 -3.34
C TYR A 158 23.99 0.48 -3.36
N THR A 159 24.87 0.62 -2.36
CA THR A 159 26.07 -0.21 -2.24
C THR A 159 25.94 -1.14 -1.05
N LEU A 160 26.08 -2.45 -1.28
CA LEU A 160 26.16 -3.45 -0.23
C LEU A 160 27.41 -3.18 0.66
N THR A 161 27.17 -3.06 1.96
CA THR A 161 28.21 -2.73 2.95
C THR A 161 28.76 -3.96 3.68
N TYR A 162 28.41 -5.19 3.24
CA TYR A 162 28.90 -6.42 3.86
C TYR A 162 30.42 -6.56 3.70
N LYS A 163 31.11 -6.95 4.77
CA LYS A 163 32.56 -7.14 4.82
C LYS A 163 33.05 -8.24 3.84
N ASP A 164 32.19 -9.21 3.57
CA ASP A 164 32.40 -10.34 2.67
C ASP A 164 31.69 -10.18 1.30
N ARG A 165 31.42 -8.91 0.92
CA ARG A 165 30.78 -8.61 -0.37
C ARG A 165 31.51 -9.23 -1.56
N ALA A 166 32.85 -9.30 -1.50
CA ALA A 166 33.69 -9.89 -2.54
C ALA A 166 33.49 -11.40 -2.72
N ASP A 167 32.94 -12.10 -1.71
CA ASP A 167 32.65 -13.54 -1.76
C ASP A 167 31.29 -13.85 -2.40
N ILE A 168 30.43 -12.83 -2.60
CA ILE A 168 29.15 -12.96 -3.29
C ILE A 168 29.42 -13.14 -4.78
N SER A 169 28.85 -14.19 -5.39
CA SER A 169 28.94 -14.38 -6.83
C SER A 169 28.18 -13.27 -7.59
N GLU A 170 28.73 -12.80 -8.71
CA GLU A 170 28.21 -11.65 -9.45
C GLU A 170 26.72 -11.80 -9.82
N GLU A 171 26.30 -13.01 -10.16
CA GLU A 171 24.93 -13.36 -10.53
C GLU A 171 23.89 -13.12 -9.43
N TYR A 172 24.29 -13.06 -8.14
CA TYR A 172 23.40 -12.86 -6.98
C TYR A 172 23.48 -11.45 -6.38
N LEU A 173 24.36 -10.58 -6.89
CA LEU A 173 24.60 -9.26 -6.29
C LEU A 173 23.35 -8.39 -6.31
N ASP A 174 22.62 -8.35 -7.41
CA ASP A 174 21.44 -7.52 -7.57
C ASP A 174 20.31 -7.98 -6.65
N ASP A 175 20.09 -9.30 -6.54
CA ASP A 175 19.05 -9.88 -5.69
C ASP A 175 19.35 -9.66 -4.20
N ILE A 176 20.61 -9.82 -3.78
CA ILE A 176 21.01 -9.55 -2.40
C ILE A 176 20.92 -8.06 -2.09
N SER A 177 21.29 -7.19 -3.05
CA SER A 177 21.15 -5.74 -2.90
C SER A 177 19.71 -5.35 -2.73
N TYR A 178 18.81 -5.87 -3.56
CA TYR A 178 17.37 -5.66 -3.46
C TYR A 178 16.82 -6.09 -2.10
N LEU A 179 17.07 -7.34 -1.70
CA LEU A 179 16.56 -7.88 -0.44
C LEU A 179 17.12 -7.17 0.80
N THR A 180 18.36 -6.66 0.72
CA THR A 180 18.96 -5.86 1.79
C THR A 180 18.33 -4.48 1.85
N ALA A 181 18.10 -3.83 0.71
CA ALA A 181 17.48 -2.52 0.63
C ALA A 181 16.06 -2.49 1.21
N ILE A 182 15.31 -3.60 1.08
CA ILE A 182 13.96 -3.75 1.64
C ILE A 182 13.94 -4.46 3.01
N ASP A 183 15.07 -4.56 3.70
CA ASP A 183 15.19 -5.17 5.04
C ASP A 183 14.78 -6.66 5.15
N VAL A 184 14.67 -7.38 4.05
CA VAL A 184 14.33 -8.82 4.04
C VAL A 184 15.51 -9.67 4.44
N VAL A 185 16.72 -9.30 4.02
CA VAL A 185 17.94 -9.98 4.48
C VAL A 185 18.83 -9.03 5.25
N LYS A 186 19.41 -9.55 6.32
CA LYS A 186 20.37 -8.83 7.16
C LYS A 186 21.60 -9.69 7.36
N GLY A 187 22.76 -9.05 7.40
CA GLY A 187 24.00 -9.73 7.77
C GLY A 187 24.07 -9.99 9.29
N TYR A 188 25.03 -10.77 9.68
CA TYR A 188 25.41 -10.96 11.08
C TYR A 188 26.84 -10.45 11.29
N ASP A 189 27.04 -9.57 12.26
CA ASP A 189 28.33 -8.90 12.53
C ASP A 189 28.97 -8.21 11.29
N GLY A 190 28.13 -7.75 10.38
CA GLY A 190 28.55 -7.08 9.14
C GLY A 190 28.96 -8.03 8.01
N TYR A 191 28.69 -9.35 8.13
CA TYR A 191 28.92 -10.34 7.09
C TYR A 191 27.59 -10.89 6.55
N PHE A 192 27.51 -11.17 5.25
CA PHE A 192 26.35 -11.82 4.62
C PHE A 192 26.45 -13.34 4.68
N TYR A 193 27.66 -13.91 4.62
CA TYR A 193 27.95 -15.35 4.57
C TYR A 193 27.37 -16.04 3.31
N PRO A 194 27.70 -15.60 2.09
CA PRO A 194 27.02 -16.02 0.86
C PRO A 194 27.11 -17.51 0.56
N LYS A 195 28.23 -18.14 0.87
CA LYS A 195 28.51 -19.58 0.57
C LYS A 195 28.06 -20.53 1.70
N SER A 196 27.63 -20.01 2.84
CA SER A 196 27.15 -20.85 3.95
C SER A 196 25.79 -21.44 3.61
N TYR A 197 25.57 -22.71 3.95
CA TYR A 197 24.26 -23.33 3.80
C TYR A 197 23.24 -22.70 4.75
N ILE A 198 22.02 -22.48 4.25
CA ILE A 198 20.95 -21.83 4.99
C ILE A 198 20.21 -22.83 5.89
N THR A 199 19.91 -22.41 7.13
CA THR A 199 19.08 -23.21 8.05
C THR A 199 17.59 -22.90 7.89
N TYR A 200 16.69 -23.75 8.44
CA TYR A 200 15.25 -23.46 8.44
C TYR A 200 14.92 -22.16 9.14
N GLU A 201 15.61 -21.81 10.23
CA GLU A 201 15.41 -20.54 10.92
C GLU A 201 15.76 -19.35 10.03
N GLN A 202 16.85 -19.42 9.29
CA GLN A 202 17.28 -18.37 8.37
C GLN A 202 16.35 -18.26 7.16
N ALA A 203 15.96 -19.38 6.55
CA ALA A 203 15.00 -19.39 5.44
C ALA A 203 13.63 -18.88 5.88
N ALA A 204 13.15 -19.31 7.06
CA ALA A 204 11.92 -18.81 7.64
C ALA A 204 11.96 -17.29 7.87
N SER A 205 13.10 -16.78 8.38
CA SER A 205 13.28 -15.34 8.56
C SER A 205 13.15 -14.58 7.24
N MET A 206 13.85 -15.03 6.21
CA MET A 206 13.78 -14.39 4.88
C MET A 206 12.36 -14.42 4.31
N LEU A 207 11.66 -15.56 4.39
CA LEU A 207 10.30 -15.71 3.84
C LEU A 207 9.26 -14.91 4.63
N VAL A 208 9.35 -14.89 5.96
CA VAL A 208 8.44 -14.11 6.81
C VAL A 208 8.65 -12.62 6.58
N GLU A 209 9.90 -12.17 6.50
CA GLU A 209 10.21 -10.78 6.20
C GLU A 209 9.70 -10.38 4.81
N ALA A 210 9.94 -11.22 3.79
CA ALA A 210 9.41 -11.00 2.44
C ALA A 210 7.88 -10.99 2.41
N TYR A 211 7.22 -11.88 3.15
CA TYR A 211 5.76 -11.88 3.28
C TYR A 211 5.26 -10.55 3.85
N TYR A 212 5.88 -10.05 4.91
CA TYR A 212 5.50 -8.77 5.49
C TYR A 212 5.74 -7.62 4.51
N GLN A 213 6.85 -7.61 3.78
CA GLN A 213 7.11 -6.60 2.74
C GLN A 213 6.06 -6.64 1.62
N LEU A 214 5.70 -7.83 1.14
CA LEU A 214 4.64 -8.00 0.15
C LEU A 214 3.26 -7.52 0.65
N MET A 215 3.02 -7.60 1.96
CA MET A 215 1.75 -7.16 2.56
C MET A 215 1.75 -5.66 2.91
N LEU A 216 2.92 -5.02 3.06
CA LEU A 216 3.00 -3.62 3.43
C LEU A 216 2.30 -2.68 2.42
N SER A 217 2.45 -2.95 1.14
CA SER A 217 1.87 -2.13 0.07
C SER A 217 0.44 -2.51 -0.34
N LYS A 218 -0.17 -3.54 0.28
CA LYS A 218 -1.47 -4.06 -0.13
C LYS A 218 -2.59 -3.57 0.77
N VAL A 219 -3.47 -2.74 0.23
CA VAL A 219 -4.72 -2.32 0.88
C VAL A 219 -5.89 -3.06 0.23
N THR A 220 -6.76 -3.68 1.03
CA THR A 220 -8.00 -4.26 0.52
C THR A 220 -9.11 -3.21 0.57
N ILE A 221 -9.77 -2.97 -0.55
CA ILE A 221 -10.92 -2.06 -0.69
C ILE A 221 -12.03 -2.83 -1.39
N ASN A 222 -13.22 -2.88 -0.81
CA ASN A 222 -14.37 -3.61 -1.36
C ASN A 222 -14.04 -5.07 -1.71
N GLY A 223 -13.23 -5.74 -0.88
CA GLY A 223 -12.79 -7.12 -1.09
C GLY A 223 -11.70 -7.30 -2.14
N LYS A 224 -11.17 -6.24 -2.73
CA LYS A 224 -10.15 -6.28 -3.80
C LYS A 224 -8.83 -5.69 -3.30
N GLN A 225 -7.72 -6.38 -3.57
CA GLN A 225 -6.39 -5.93 -3.15
C GLN A 225 -5.79 -4.96 -4.15
N VAL A 226 -5.45 -3.77 -3.68
CA VAL A 226 -4.73 -2.72 -4.40
C VAL A 226 -3.35 -2.55 -3.81
N SER A 227 -2.34 -2.42 -4.64
CA SER A 227 -0.95 -2.18 -4.22
C SER A 227 -0.37 -0.93 -4.87
N ILE A 228 0.53 -0.28 -4.17
CA ILE A 228 1.42 0.71 -4.79
C ILE A 228 2.14 0.04 -5.97
N GLY A 229 2.24 0.74 -7.10
CA GLY A 229 2.83 0.22 -8.35
C GLY A 229 1.86 -0.54 -9.26
N ASP A 230 0.63 -0.83 -8.85
CA ASP A 230 -0.40 -1.41 -9.74
C ASP A 230 -0.66 -0.50 -10.94
N SER A 231 -1.03 -1.11 -12.08
CA SER A 231 -1.32 -0.34 -13.29
C SER A 231 -2.77 0.17 -13.32
N GLU A 232 -3.01 1.26 -14.07
CA GLU A 232 -4.37 1.77 -14.34
C GLU A 232 -5.27 0.69 -14.94
N GLU A 233 -4.75 -0.20 -15.80
CA GLU A 233 -5.51 -1.30 -16.38
C GLU A 233 -5.98 -2.30 -15.31
N LYS A 234 -5.12 -2.62 -14.34
CA LYS A 234 -5.48 -3.48 -13.21
C LYS A 234 -6.58 -2.85 -12.38
N ILE A 235 -6.46 -1.56 -12.06
CA ILE A 235 -7.46 -0.83 -11.29
C ILE A 235 -8.79 -0.74 -12.05
N THR A 236 -8.76 -0.45 -13.35
CA THR A 236 -9.96 -0.43 -14.20
C THR A 236 -10.66 -1.80 -14.23
N ARG A 237 -9.90 -2.90 -14.35
CA ARG A 237 -10.45 -4.26 -14.28
C ARG A 237 -11.11 -4.56 -12.93
N MET A 238 -10.53 -4.06 -11.84
CA MET A 238 -11.05 -4.30 -10.49
C MET A 238 -12.27 -3.46 -10.18
N PHE A 239 -12.26 -2.16 -10.45
CA PHE A 239 -13.27 -1.23 -9.96
C PHE A 239 -14.13 -0.61 -11.06
N GLY A 240 -13.78 -0.80 -12.33
CA GLY A 240 -14.41 -0.10 -13.44
C GLY A 240 -13.95 1.34 -13.58
N ALA A 241 -14.73 2.13 -14.31
CA ALA A 241 -14.46 3.56 -14.46
C ALA A 241 -14.64 4.31 -13.13
N PRO A 242 -13.75 5.27 -12.80
CA PRO A 242 -13.95 6.14 -11.65
C PRO A 242 -15.16 7.07 -11.87
N SER A 243 -15.70 7.58 -10.76
CA SER A 243 -16.78 8.59 -10.81
C SER A 243 -16.31 9.88 -11.46
N TYR A 244 -15.07 10.27 -11.20
CA TYR A 244 -14.36 11.34 -11.91
C TYR A 244 -12.84 11.20 -11.71
N LYS A 245 -12.08 12.01 -12.47
CA LYS A 245 -10.63 12.08 -12.40
C LYS A 245 -10.19 13.51 -12.10
N ILE A 246 -9.11 13.66 -11.35
CA ILE A 246 -8.35 14.89 -11.21
C ILE A 246 -7.06 14.68 -11.97
N GLU A 247 -6.81 15.48 -13.00
CA GLU A 247 -5.65 15.35 -13.88
C GLU A 247 -4.70 16.51 -13.68
N ASP A 248 -3.43 16.23 -13.43
CA ASP A 248 -2.36 17.22 -13.32
C ASP A 248 -1.10 16.68 -14.02
N GLY A 249 -1.08 16.81 -15.33
CA GLY A 249 -0.01 16.29 -16.17
C GLY A 249 0.09 14.76 -16.13
N LYS A 250 1.15 14.24 -15.47
CA LYS A 250 1.36 12.80 -15.30
C LYS A 250 0.73 12.24 -14.03
N ASN A 251 0.21 13.13 -13.17
CA ASN A 251 -0.40 12.78 -11.90
C ASN A 251 -1.91 12.79 -12.05
N ASN A 252 -2.55 11.67 -11.78
CA ASN A 252 -3.99 11.53 -11.86
C ASN A 252 -4.52 11.00 -10.53
N ILE A 253 -5.69 11.48 -10.11
CA ILE A 253 -6.44 10.86 -9.00
C ILE A 253 -7.76 10.36 -9.56
N TRP A 254 -8.05 9.10 -9.34
CA TRP A 254 -9.31 8.46 -9.72
C TRP A 254 -10.19 8.30 -8.49
N VAL A 255 -11.34 8.94 -8.49
CA VAL A 255 -12.26 8.98 -7.35
C VAL A 255 -13.43 8.03 -7.58
N TYR A 256 -13.72 7.21 -6.57
CA TYR A 256 -14.80 6.23 -6.56
C TYR A 256 -15.76 6.57 -5.42
N LYS A 257 -16.94 7.09 -5.79
CA LYS A 257 -17.97 7.56 -4.84
C LYS A 257 -19.40 7.12 -5.17
N ASN A 258 -19.56 6.13 -6.04
CA ASN A 258 -20.89 5.58 -6.35
C ASN A 258 -21.57 4.97 -5.12
N ASP A 259 -20.78 4.58 -4.12
CA ASP A 259 -21.20 4.22 -2.78
C ASP A 259 -20.38 5.05 -1.79
N MET A 260 -20.93 6.15 -1.30
CA MET A 260 -20.25 7.07 -0.37
C MET A 260 -19.87 6.40 0.95
N LYS A 261 -20.61 5.37 1.38
CA LYS A 261 -20.25 4.59 2.57
C LYS A 261 -18.92 3.85 2.40
N ASN A 262 -18.56 3.54 1.17
CA ASN A 262 -17.33 2.85 0.78
C ASN A 262 -16.42 3.73 -0.09
N PHE A 263 -16.39 5.03 0.20
CA PHE A 263 -15.58 6.01 -0.51
C PHE A 263 -14.10 5.66 -0.51
N PHE A 264 -13.45 5.81 -1.67
CA PHE A 264 -12.00 5.74 -1.83
C PHE A 264 -11.53 6.49 -3.07
N TYR A 265 -10.24 6.79 -3.09
CA TYR A 265 -9.57 7.25 -4.32
C TYR A 265 -8.21 6.57 -4.49
N ILE A 266 -7.71 6.58 -5.72
CA ILE A 266 -6.40 6.04 -6.10
C ILE A 266 -5.67 7.10 -6.92
N GLY A 267 -4.46 7.45 -6.47
CA GLY A 267 -3.56 8.35 -7.16
C GLY A 267 -2.56 7.58 -8.03
N PHE A 268 -2.23 8.15 -9.18
CA PHE A 268 -1.32 7.58 -10.17
C PHE A 268 -0.23 8.58 -10.55
N ASN A 269 0.94 8.07 -10.89
CA ASN A 269 1.97 8.78 -11.61
C ASN A 269 2.50 7.88 -12.74
N ASN A 270 2.56 8.40 -13.97
CA ASN A 270 2.98 7.62 -15.14
C ASN A 270 2.23 6.28 -15.29
N GLY A 271 0.91 6.24 -15.00
CA GLY A 271 0.07 5.04 -15.11
C GLY A 271 0.28 3.98 -14.01
N LYS A 272 1.01 4.31 -12.95
CA LYS A 272 1.24 3.45 -11.79
C LYS A 272 0.64 4.05 -10.52
N VAL A 273 0.02 3.20 -9.69
CA VAL A 273 -0.52 3.60 -8.40
C VAL A 273 0.59 4.13 -7.49
N THR A 274 0.43 5.34 -7.01
CA THR A 274 1.34 6.01 -6.08
C THR A 274 0.67 6.41 -4.78
N GLU A 275 -0.67 6.39 -4.76
CA GLU A 275 -1.45 6.79 -3.60
C GLU A 275 -2.76 6.00 -3.52
N ILE A 276 -3.15 5.59 -2.32
CA ILE A 276 -4.42 4.91 -2.04
C ILE A 276 -5.00 5.52 -0.77
N PHE A 277 -6.22 6.01 -0.84
CA PHE A 277 -6.94 6.50 0.33
C PHE A 277 -8.32 5.87 0.40
N SER A 278 -8.72 5.49 1.61
CA SER A 278 -10.12 5.17 1.91
C SER A 278 -10.46 5.53 3.36
N ASN A 279 -11.55 6.21 3.54
CA ASN A 279 -12.23 6.33 4.82
C ASN A 279 -13.57 5.58 4.84
N GLY A 280 -13.83 4.75 3.84
CA GLY A 280 -15.03 3.91 3.75
C GLY A 280 -15.10 2.81 4.81
N SER A 281 -16.22 2.08 4.84
CA SER A 281 -16.46 1.00 5.80
C SER A 281 -15.84 -0.33 5.40
N SER A 282 -15.38 -0.49 4.16
CA SER A 282 -14.98 -1.78 3.58
C SER A 282 -13.49 -1.94 3.35
N PHE A 283 -12.65 -1.01 3.81
CA PHE A 283 -11.21 -1.20 3.70
C PHE A 283 -10.67 -2.15 4.77
N LYS A 284 -9.60 -2.85 4.41
CA LYS A 284 -8.79 -3.65 5.34
C LYS A 284 -7.30 -3.45 5.02
N TYR A 285 -6.50 -3.40 6.06
CA TYR A 285 -5.05 -3.39 5.95
C TYR A 285 -4.46 -4.32 7.01
N ARG A 286 -3.69 -5.33 6.61
CA ARG A 286 -3.08 -6.33 7.51
C ARG A 286 -4.07 -6.90 8.54
N GLY A 287 -5.31 -7.23 8.11
CA GLY A 287 -6.38 -7.73 8.97
C GLY A 287 -7.12 -6.66 9.77
N ILE A 288 -6.58 -5.45 9.87
CA ILE A 288 -7.23 -4.32 10.54
C ILE A 288 -8.30 -3.76 9.62
N SER A 289 -9.52 -3.69 10.08
CA SER A 289 -10.67 -3.20 9.32
C SER A 289 -11.08 -1.80 9.76
N SER A 290 -11.79 -1.09 8.90
CA SER A 290 -12.54 0.10 9.30
C SER A 290 -13.45 -0.24 10.48
N GLY A 291 -13.47 0.62 11.52
CA GLY A 291 -14.25 0.44 12.73
C GLY A 291 -13.63 -0.46 13.80
N SER A 292 -12.49 -1.11 13.56
CA SER A 292 -11.77 -1.86 14.58
C SER A 292 -11.32 -0.95 15.72
N SER A 293 -11.41 -1.43 16.97
CA SER A 293 -10.97 -0.67 18.15
C SER A 293 -9.45 -0.57 18.21
N THR A 294 -8.90 0.63 18.35
CA THR A 294 -7.44 0.82 18.48
C THR A 294 -6.85 0.21 19.74
N THR A 295 -7.66 -0.02 20.77
CA THR A 295 -7.23 -0.64 22.04
C THR A 295 -7.12 -2.16 21.96
N GLU A 296 -7.72 -2.77 20.93
CA GLU A 296 -7.73 -4.22 20.72
C GLU A 296 -6.79 -4.67 19.58
N ILE A 297 -6.21 -3.68 18.85
CA ILE A 297 -5.34 -3.97 17.73
C ILE A 297 -3.90 -4.06 18.23
N ASP A 298 -3.27 -5.17 17.93
CA ASP A 298 -1.81 -5.23 17.90
C ASP A 298 -1.31 -4.78 16.53
N PHE A 299 -0.69 -3.60 16.50
CA PHE A 299 -0.11 -3.04 15.27
C PHE A 299 1.20 -3.72 14.86
N GLY A 300 1.75 -4.59 15.72
CA GLY A 300 3.02 -5.28 15.50
C GLY A 300 4.25 -4.39 15.68
N ALA A 301 5.41 -5.01 15.85
CA ALA A 301 6.68 -4.34 16.16
C ALA A 301 7.21 -3.39 15.06
N ARG A 302 6.67 -3.48 13.84
CA ARG A 302 7.06 -2.64 12.69
C ARG A 302 6.25 -1.35 12.54
N ALA A 303 5.19 -1.22 13.32
CA ALA A 303 4.39 -0.01 13.30
C ALA A 303 5.07 1.09 14.11
N LYS A 304 5.22 2.27 13.53
CA LYS A 304 5.47 3.49 14.28
C LYS A 304 4.13 4.04 14.76
N ILE A 305 3.90 4.00 16.06
CA ILE A 305 2.68 4.53 16.68
C ILE A 305 2.89 5.99 17.04
N ASP A 306 1.95 6.84 16.62
CA ASP A 306 1.90 8.26 16.95
C ASP A 306 0.44 8.65 17.28
N GLY A 307 0.13 8.76 18.56
CA GLY A 307 -1.23 8.97 19.02
C GLY A 307 -2.17 7.85 18.58
N ASN A 308 -3.18 8.18 17.80
CA ASN A 308 -4.22 7.26 17.33
C ASN A 308 -3.96 6.74 15.90
N LYS A 309 -2.73 6.84 15.41
CA LYS A 309 -2.33 6.33 14.09
C LYS A 309 -1.15 5.39 14.20
N ALA A 310 -1.10 4.41 13.30
CA ALA A 310 0.02 3.54 13.07
C ALA A 310 0.53 3.72 11.64
N SER A 311 1.83 3.92 11.49
CA SER A 311 2.48 4.06 10.19
C SER A 311 3.46 2.92 9.98
N TYR A 312 3.43 2.36 8.78
CA TYR A 312 4.33 1.31 8.32
C TYR A 312 5.13 1.86 7.16
N HIS A 313 6.46 1.74 7.24
CA HIS A 313 7.37 2.22 6.20
C HIS A 313 8.08 1.03 5.58
N ASP A 314 8.17 1.02 4.26
CA ASP A 314 9.07 0.14 3.50
C ASP A 314 9.95 0.96 2.56
N GLY A 315 10.78 0.30 1.77
CA GLY A 315 11.63 0.97 0.77
C GLY A 315 10.84 1.69 -0.33
N TYR A 316 9.54 1.46 -0.45
CA TYR A 316 8.68 1.95 -1.52
C TYR A 316 7.70 3.01 -1.08
N GLY A 317 7.23 2.93 0.15
CA GLY A 317 6.18 3.83 0.59
C GLY A 317 5.86 3.76 2.08
N THR A 318 4.81 4.46 2.41
CA THR A 318 4.24 4.51 3.75
C THR A 318 2.78 4.11 3.69
N VAL A 319 2.35 3.25 4.59
CA VAL A 319 0.93 3.02 4.85
C VAL A 319 0.60 3.50 6.24
N GLU A 320 -0.32 4.44 6.33
CA GLU A 320 -0.87 4.97 7.57
C GLU A 320 -2.29 4.44 7.75
N ILE A 321 -2.57 3.90 8.92
CA ILE A 321 -3.94 3.62 9.38
C ILE A 321 -4.20 4.46 10.61
N GLY A 322 -5.36 5.08 10.69
CA GLY A 322 -5.63 6.03 11.75
C GLY A 322 -7.07 5.99 12.27
N ALA A 323 -7.16 6.33 13.54
CA ALA A 323 -8.40 6.63 14.25
C ALA A 323 -8.41 8.10 14.62
N PHE A 324 -9.59 8.65 14.85
CA PHE A 324 -9.71 9.97 15.43
C PHE A 324 -9.99 9.84 16.94
N SER A 325 -9.49 10.80 17.70
CA SER A 325 -9.44 10.75 19.18
C SER A 325 -10.81 10.62 19.88
N SER A 326 -11.91 10.70 19.13
CA SER A 326 -13.27 10.70 19.71
C SER A 326 -13.85 9.32 20.00
N ASP A 327 -13.43 8.29 19.26
CA ASP A 327 -14.10 6.98 19.31
C ASP A 327 -13.13 5.79 19.34
N ASN A 328 -11.83 6.03 19.28
CA ASN A 328 -10.79 5.00 19.27
C ASN A 328 -11.02 3.89 18.22
N LYS A 329 -11.67 4.25 17.10
CA LYS A 329 -11.95 3.31 16.01
C LYS A 329 -11.18 3.70 14.75
N ILE A 330 -10.60 2.72 14.08
CA ILE A 330 -9.92 2.91 12.80
C ILE A 330 -10.90 3.55 11.82
N SER A 331 -10.54 4.69 11.28
CA SER A 331 -11.41 5.52 10.44
C SER A 331 -10.92 5.65 9.02
N TYR A 332 -9.61 5.50 8.76
CA TYR A 332 -9.05 5.61 7.42
C TYR A 332 -7.81 4.75 7.23
N VAL A 333 -7.51 4.49 5.98
CA VAL A 333 -6.21 3.99 5.49
C VAL A 333 -5.69 4.94 4.41
N TYR A 334 -4.41 5.24 4.49
CA TYR A 334 -3.70 6.06 3.51
C TYR A 334 -2.35 5.43 3.18
N ALA A 335 -2.17 5.04 1.93
CA ALA A 335 -0.90 4.51 1.43
C ALA A 335 -0.33 5.46 0.38
N SER A 336 0.97 5.73 0.44
CA SER A 336 1.65 6.59 -0.52
C SER A 336 3.09 6.15 -0.75
N VAL A 337 3.65 6.42 -1.93
CA VAL A 337 5.07 6.21 -2.20
C VAL A 337 5.94 7.11 -1.32
N ASN A 338 7.16 6.65 -1.01
CA ASN A 338 8.17 7.53 -0.40
C ASN A 338 8.46 8.69 -1.37
N ASN A 339 8.74 9.87 -0.85
CA ASN A 339 8.90 11.12 -1.62
C ASN A 339 7.63 11.62 -2.32
N SER A 340 6.44 11.29 -1.80
CA SER A 340 5.16 11.79 -2.31
C SER A 340 5.01 13.33 -2.24
N ASP A 341 5.87 14.01 -1.50
CA ASP A 341 5.83 15.46 -1.27
C ASP A 341 5.76 16.31 -2.54
N ASN A 342 6.22 15.78 -3.68
CA ASN A 342 6.19 16.47 -4.97
C ASN A 342 5.17 15.91 -5.96
N ILE A 343 4.54 14.74 -5.66
CA ILE A 343 3.70 14.04 -6.63
C ILE A 343 2.27 14.56 -6.57
N HIS A 344 1.78 14.92 -5.41
CA HIS A 344 0.37 15.27 -5.20
C HIS A 344 0.17 16.63 -4.47
N LYS A 345 0.99 17.63 -4.77
CA LYS A 345 0.74 18.99 -4.25
C LYS A 345 -0.45 19.62 -4.96
N ILE A 346 -1.26 20.37 -4.22
CA ILE A 346 -2.31 21.18 -4.81
C ILE A 346 -1.65 22.26 -5.64
N SER A 347 -2.04 22.35 -6.91
CA SER A 347 -1.69 23.43 -7.80
C SER A 347 -2.88 24.40 -7.96
N SER A 348 -2.62 25.59 -8.44
CA SER A 348 -3.72 26.52 -8.79
C SER A 348 -4.63 25.96 -9.88
N ALA A 349 -4.14 25.05 -10.72
CA ALA A 349 -4.90 24.40 -11.78
C ALA A 349 -5.86 23.31 -11.26
N THR A 350 -5.51 22.65 -10.14
CA THR A 350 -6.33 21.56 -9.57
C THR A 350 -7.20 21.99 -8.40
N LEU A 351 -7.17 23.26 -8.02
CA LEU A 351 -7.74 23.79 -6.78
C LEU A 351 -9.24 23.48 -6.62
N ASP A 352 -10.03 23.67 -7.66
CA ASP A 352 -11.48 23.40 -7.63
C ASP A 352 -11.77 21.88 -7.59
N SER A 353 -10.91 21.07 -8.20
CA SER A 353 -10.99 19.60 -8.12
C SER A 353 -10.60 19.09 -6.72
N ASP A 354 -9.61 19.73 -6.07
CA ASP A 354 -9.21 19.41 -4.70
C ASP A 354 -10.29 19.83 -3.68
N VAL A 355 -11.03 20.93 -3.94
CA VAL A 355 -12.24 21.29 -3.18
C VAL A 355 -13.29 20.17 -3.28
N SER A 356 -13.53 19.68 -4.49
CA SER A 356 -14.47 18.56 -4.72
C SER A 356 -14.03 17.27 -4.02
N LEU A 357 -12.74 16.97 -4.07
CA LEU A 357 -12.17 15.81 -3.38
C LEU A 357 -12.33 15.91 -1.86
N LEU A 358 -12.04 17.06 -1.27
CA LEU A 358 -12.23 17.30 0.16
C LEU A 358 -13.69 17.13 0.59
N TYR A 359 -14.60 17.68 -0.20
CA TYR A 359 -16.04 17.54 0.02
C TYR A 359 -16.46 16.07 0.01
N ASP A 360 -16.00 15.29 -0.96
CA ASP A 360 -16.32 13.87 -1.07
C ASP A 360 -15.72 13.05 0.08
N ILE A 361 -14.48 13.32 0.49
CA ILE A 361 -13.84 12.68 1.66
C ILE A 361 -14.70 12.93 2.93
N ILE A 362 -15.13 14.18 3.15
CA ILE A 362 -15.94 14.55 4.32
C ILE A 362 -17.30 13.84 4.26
N ASN A 363 -17.95 13.81 3.11
CA ASN A 363 -19.24 13.13 2.96
C ASN A 363 -19.11 11.61 3.09
N GLY A 364 -18.02 11.00 2.63
CA GLY A 364 -17.72 9.59 2.90
C GLY A 364 -17.67 9.28 4.39
N GLU A 365 -17.01 10.13 5.19
CA GLU A 365 -16.98 10.00 6.65
C GLU A 365 -18.36 10.17 7.28
N ARG A 366 -19.14 11.15 6.82
CA ARG A 366 -20.51 11.39 7.31
C ARG A 366 -21.43 10.21 7.04
N VAL A 367 -21.49 9.75 5.79
CA VAL A 367 -22.34 8.61 5.39
C VAL A 367 -21.95 7.33 6.10
N LYS A 368 -20.66 7.08 6.28
CA LYS A 368 -20.16 5.95 7.08
C LYS A 368 -20.71 5.98 8.53
N ARG A 369 -20.85 7.16 9.10
CA ARG A 369 -21.39 7.37 10.45
C ARG A 369 -22.92 7.47 10.51
N GLY A 370 -23.61 7.30 9.38
CA GLY A 370 -25.08 7.36 9.29
C GLY A 370 -25.64 8.78 9.22
N LEU A 371 -24.78 9.79 8.95
CA LEU A 371 -25.19 11.16 8.72
C LEU A 371 -25.50 11.40 7.23
N ASN A 372 -26.37 12.36 6.93
CA ASN A 372 -26.62 12.80 5.57
C ASN A 372 -25.39 13.53 4.99
N GLU A 373 -25.22 13.44 3.67
CA GLU A 373 -24.27 14.28 2.96
C GLU A 373 -24.61 15.76 3.16
N PHE A 374 -23.58 16.60 3.19
CA PHE A 374 -23.76 18.04 3.07
C PHE A 374 -24.23 18.43 1.67
N THR A 375 -24.90 19.57 1.56
CA THR A 375 -25.25 20.19 0.28
C THR A 375 -24.34 21.38 0.03
N ILE A 376 -23.71 21.45 -1.15
CA ILE A 376 -22.91 22.63 -1.52
C ILE A 376 -23.82 23.82 -1.83
N ASN A 377 -23.52 24.96 -1.18
CA ASN A 377 -24.09 26.25 -1.50
C ASN A 377 -23.02 27.13 -2.14
N SER A 378 -23.24 27.57 -3.36
CA SER A 378 -22.26 28.33 -4.13
C SER A 378 -21.97 29.71 -3.55
N THR A 379 -22.95 30.38 -2.93
CA THR A 379 -22.75 31.66 -2.25
C THR A 379 -21.90 31.53 -1.02
N VAL A 380 -22.12 30.47 -0.22
CA VAL A 380 -21.28 30.11 0.93
C VAL A 380 -19.85 29.77 0.49
N ALA A 381 -19.71 28.99 -0.59
CA ALA A 381 -18.41 28.65 -1.16
C ALA A 381 -17.64 29.89 -1.64
N ALA A 382 -18.32 30.86 -2.22
CA ALA A 382 -17.70 32.14 -2.63
C ALA A 382 -17.19 32.94 -1.41
N ALA A 383 -17.91 32.96 -0.29
CA ALA A 383 -17.45 33.59 0.95
C ALA A 383 -16.21 32.89 1.51
N ALA A 384 -16.26 31.56 1.63
CA ALA A 384 -15.15 30.73 2.05
C ALA A 384 -13.89 30.93 1.20
N LYS A 385 -14.06 31.00 -0.13
CA LYS A 385 -12.95 31.23 -1.08
C LYS A 385 -12.27 32.57 -0.87
N LEU A 386 -13.04 33.65 -0.67
CA LEU A 386 -12.48 34.97 -0.41
C LEU A 386 -11.70 35.02 0.90
N HIS A 387 -12.17 34.36 1.95
CA HIS A 387 -11.45 34.27 3.20
C HIS A 387 -10.14 33.47 3.06
N SER A 388 -10.17 32.31 2.42
CA SER A 388 -8.96 31.53 2.12
C SER A 388 -7.93 32.32 1.29
N MET A 389 -8.39 33.11 0.32
CA MET A 389 -7.53 33.99 -0.47
C MET A 389 -6.92 35.09 0.42
N SER A 390 -7.69 35.70 1.30
CA SER A 390 -7.20 36.71 2.26
C SER A 390 -6.14 36.12 3.18
N MET A 391 -6.40 34.96 3.79
CA MET A 391 -5.43 34.27 4.63
C MET A 391 -4.13 33.96 3.89
N GLY A 392 -4.23 33.38 2.68
CA GLY A 392 -3.08 33.02 1.87
C GLY A 392 -2.27 34.21 1.35
N TYR A 393 -2.92 35.31 0.98
CA TYR A 393 -2.28 36.53 0.51
C TYR A 393 -1.49 37.22 1.62
N TRP A 394 -2.08 37.32 2.81
CA TRP A 394 -1.50 38.02 3.95
C TRP A 394 -0.75 37.10 4.92
N ASN A 395 -0.68 35.82 4.62
CA ASN A 395 0.01 34.79 5.42
C ASN A 395 -0.42 34.79 6.90
N TYR A 396 -1.73 34.72 7.15
CA TYR A 396 -2.32 34.55 8.48
C TYR A 396 -3.28 33.38 8.51
N SER A 397 -3.65 32.91 9.69
CA SER A 397 -4.67 31.88 9.89
C SER A 397 -5.53 32.27 11.09
N ASP A 398 -6.63 32.89 10.82
CA ASP A 398 -7.59 33.39 11.82
C ASP A 398 -8.99 33.34 11.21
N TYR A 399 -10.01 33.19 12.04
CA TYR A 399 -11.42 33.27 11.63
C TYR A 399 -11.82 34.67 11.16
N THR A 400 -11.21 35.68 11.74
CA THR A 400 -11.48 37.09 11.42
C THR A 400 -10.54 37.58 10.33
N ASN A 401 -11.07 38.27 9.33
CA ASN A 401 -10.29 38.95 8.33
C ASN A 401 -9.41 40.06 8.94
N ARG A 402 -8.34 40.48 8.25
CA ARG A 402 -7.47 41.56 8.72
C ARG A 402 -8.14 42.92 8.87
N ASP A 403 -9.25 43.14 8.16
CA ASP A 403 -10.09 44.33 8.27
C ASP A 403 -11.10 44.25 9.45
N GLY A 404 -11.07 43.19 10.21
CA GLY A 404 -11.97 42.94 11.35
C GLY A 404 -13.26 42.20 10.98
N THR A 405 -13.51 41.88 9.71
CA THR A 405 -14.73 41.20 9.28
C THR A 405 -14.77 39.76 9.83
N SER A 406 -15.76 39.44 10.61
CA SER A 406 -16.02 38.11 11.19
C SER A 406 -16.62 37.14 10.15
N PRO A 407 -16.66 35.82 10.42
CA PRO A 407 -17.38 34.85 9.58
C PRO A 407 -18.83 35.25 9.33
N PHE A 408 -19.55 35.67 10.38
CA PHE A 408 -20.95 36.02 10.30
C PHE A 408 -21.19 37.26 9.42
N GLU A 409 -20.38 38.31 9.56
CA GLU A 409 -20.43 39.49 8.69
C GLU A 409 -20.13 39.15 7.23
N ARG A 410 -19.28 38.11 6.96
CA ARG A 410 -19.06 37.63 5.60
C ARG A 410 -20.33 37.01 4.99
N PHE A 411 -21.15 36.34 5.79
CA PHE A 411 -22.43 35.75 5.37
C PHE A 411 -23.48 36.84 5.18
N ASP A 412 -23.58 37.79 6.10
CA ASP A 412 -24.51 38.91 6.03
C ASP A 412 -24.22 39.77 4.77
N ASN A 413 -22.97 40.01 4.45
CA ASN A 413 -22.54 40.71 3.26
C ASN A 413 -22.86 39.95 1.94
N LYS A 414 -23.37 38.72 2.01
CA LYS A 414 -23.84 37.90 0.89
C LYS A 414 -25.34 37.67 0.89
N ASP A 415 -26.08 38.42 1.75
CA ASP A 415 -27.54 38.31 1.89
C ASP A 415 -28.00 36.87 2.23
N LEU A 416 -27.16 36.11 2.98
CA LEU A 416 -27.48 34.75 3.40
C LEU A 416 -28.35 34.79 4.64
N GLU A 417 -29.56 34.25 4.52
CA GLU A 417 -30.47 34.07 5.67
C GLU A 417 -30.24 32.66 6.30
N TYR A 418 -29.73 32.64 7.51
CA TYR A 418 -29.41 31.40 8.21
C TYR A 418 -29.91 31.42 9.67
N ILE A 419 -30.06 30.23 10.25
CA ILE A 419 -30.44 30.00 11.65
C ILE A 419 -29.18 29.70 12.48
N MET A 420 -28.24 28.94 11.90
CA MET A 420 -27.00 28.54 12.54
C MET A 420 -25.86 28.64 11.51
N ALA A 421 -24.68 28.98 12.01
CA ALA A 421 -23.47 29.03 11.20
C ALA A 421 -22.24 28.62 12.03
N SER A 422 -21.26 28.02 11.37
CA SER A 422 -19.92 27.77 11.93
C SER A 422 -18.89 27.75 10.80
N GLU A 423 -17.62 27.81 11.17
CA GLU A 423 -16.51 27.81 10.22
C GLU A 423 -15.37 26.91 10.70
N ASN A 424 -14.76 26.19 9.77
CA ASN A 424 -13.47 25.54 9.94
C ASN A 424 -12.44 26.21 9.04
N ILE A 425 -11.26 26.47 9.56
CA ILE A 425 -10.10 26.92 8.78
C ILE A 425 -8.94 25.98 8.98
N ALA A 426 -8.04 25.91 7.99
CA ALA A 426 -6.75 25.22 8.14
C ALA A 426 -5.69 25.84 7.23
N LYS A 427 -4.43 25.68 7.65
CA LYS A 427 -3.23 25.95 6.87
C LYS A 427 -2.40 24.68 6.85
N VAL A 428 -2.28 24.05 5.69
CA VAL A 428 -1.60 22.75 5.55
C VAL A 428 -0.53 22.77 4.45
N ASP A 429 0.41 21.85 4.57
CA ASP A 429 1.35 21.53 3.50
C ASP A 429 0.93 20.17 2.92
N GLY A 430 -0.06 20.16 2.02
CA GLY A 430 -0.62 18.92 1.49
C GLY A 430 -1.98 19.11 0.85
N ARG A 431 -2.64 17.99 0.52
CA ARG A 431 -3.92 17.93 -0.21
C ARG A 431 -5.12 17.71 0.72
N ALA A 432 -6.24 17.39 0.12
CA ALA A 432 -7.54 17.17 0.76
C ALA A 432 -7.47 16.21 1.98
N VAL A 433 -6.66 15.14 1.89
CA VAL A 433 -6.48 14.18 3.01
C VAL A 433 -5.86 14.85 4.23
N GLU A 434 -4.86 15.72 4.05
CA GLU A 434 -4.20 16.39 5.17
C GLU A 434 -5.13 17.42 5.83
N ILE A 435 -5.97 18.10 5.04
CA ILE A 435 -7.01 18.99 5.56
C ILE A 435 -8.03 18.19 6.38
N TYR A 436 -8.54 17.10 5.80
CA TYR A 436 -9.48 16.20 6.47
C TYR A 436 -8.92 15.67 7.80
N LYS A 437 -7.68 15.17 7.81
CA LYS A 437 -7.00 14.67 9.00
C LYS A 437 -6.83 15.78 10.05
N THR A 438 -6.45 16.98 9.63
CA THR A 438 -6.29 18.15 10.50
C THR A 438 -7.59 18.50 11.21
N TRP A 439 -8.70 18.60 10.45
CA TRP A 439 -10.00 18.94 11.03
C TRP A 439 -10.59 17.81 11.89
N MET A 440 -10.45 16.56 11.46
CA MET A 440 -10.96 15.42 12.24
C MET A 440 -10.19 15.20 13.56
N ASN A 441 -8.93 15.61 13.64
CA ASN A 441 -8.15 15.57 14.88
C ASN A 441 -8.42 16.77 15.81
N ASN A 442 -9.00 17.87 15.31
CA ASN A 442 -9.41 19.01 16.12
C ASN A 442 -10.86 18.81 16.62
N PRO A 443 -11.14 18.80 17.94
CA PRO A 443 -12.49 18.55 18.46
C PRO A 443 -13.56 19.53 17.96
N GLY A 444 -13.23 20.83 17.85
CA GLY A 444 -14.15 21.86 17.35
C GLY A 444 -14.45 21.66 15.86
N SER A 445 -13.40 21.55 15.04
CA SER A 445 -13.57 21.32 13.59
C SER A 445 -14.30 20.02 13.29
N ARG A 446 -13.96 18.94 14.02
CA ARG A 446 -14.66 17.65 13.89
C ARG A 446 -16.14 17.76 14.23
N SER A 447 -16.50 18.51 15.29
CA SER A 447 -17.90 18.74 15.65
C SER A 447 -18.68 19.39 14.49
N ASN A 448 -18.08 20.35 13.79
CA ASN A 448 -18.70 20.97 12.61
C ASN A 448 -18.83 19.96 11.45
N LEU A 449 -17.81 19.16 11.18
CA LEU A 449 -17.85 18.15 10.10
C LEU A 449 -18.91 17.05 10.35
N LEU A 450 -19.18 16.72 11.59
CA LEU A 450 -20.08 15.64 11.99
C LEU A 450 -21.42 16.15 12.55
N THR A 451 -21.72 17.43 12.37
CA THR A 451 -23.03 17.99 12.77
C THR A 451 -24.18 17.41 11.94
N ASP A 452 -25.32 17.22 12.55
CA ASP A 452 -26.61 16.93 11.89
C ASP A 452 -27.54 18.17 11.82
N TYR A 453 -27.11 19.29 12.43
CA TYR A 453 -27.90 20.51 12.53
C TYR A 453 -27.70 21.46 11.35
N MET A 454 -26.54 21.45 10.73
CA MET A 454 -26.20 22.27 9.56
C MET A 454 -26.02 21.35 8.35
N ASP A 455 -26.63 21.71 7.23
CA ASP A 455 -26.70 20.87 6.03
C ASP A 455 -26.16 21.55 4.79
N ASN A 456 -26.00 22.86 4.78
CA ASN A 456 -25.42 23.63 3.68
C ASN A 456 -23.98 23.99 3.97
N VAL A 457 -23.09 23.76 3.02
CA VAL A 457 -21.66 24.07 3.18
C VAL A 457 -21.09 24.78 1.96
N GLY A 458 -20.05 25.55 2.20
CA GLY A 458 -19.18 26.09 1.16
C GLY A 458 -17.72 25.86 1.51
N ILE A 459 -16.93 25.42 0.55
CA ILE A 459 -15.49 25.21 0.72
C ILE A 459 -14.74 26.14 -0.22
N GLY A 460 -13.73 26.81 0.31
CA GLY A 460 -12.80 27.64 -0.44
C GLY A 460 -11.36 27.25 -0.13
N MET A 461 -10.52 27.22 -1.15
CA MET A 461 -9.08 26.97 -1.01
C MET A 461 -8.28 28.03 -1.73
N ASN A 462 -7.06 28.27 -1.24
CA ASN A 462 -6.04 29.09 -1.90
C ASN A 462 -4.65 28.54 -1.64
N VAL A 463 -3.82 28.51 -2.67
CA VAL A 463 -2.38 28.20 -2.54
C VAL A 463 -1.63 29.51 -2.43
N SER A 464 -0.98 29.75 -1.31
CA SER A 464 -0.22 30.97 -1.11
C SER A 464 1.03 31.00 -1.98
N SER A 465 1.28 32.12 -2.62
CA SER A 465 2.50 32.32 -3.42
C SER A 465 3.75 32.50 -2.55
N SER A 466 3.58 32.94 -1.29
CA SER A 466 4.67 33.24 -0.39
C SER A 466 5.27 32.02 0.30
N ASP A 467 4.44 31.17 0.90
CA ASP A 467 4.89 29.99 1.68
C ASP A 467 4.50 28.64 1.05
N LYS A 468 3.83 28.68 -0.13
CA LYS A 468 3.39 27.49 -0.89
C LYS A 468 2.40 26.57 -0.14
N LYS A 469 1.85 27.05 0.97
CA LYS A 469 0.88 26.29 1.75
C LYS A 469 -0.55 26.51 1.22
N VAL A 470 -1.39 25.54 1.53
CA VAL A 470 -2.82 25.59 1.24
C VAL A 470 -3.56 26.20 2.42
N TYR A 471 -4.28 27.25 2.16
CA TYR A 471 -5.23 27.87 3.09
C TYR A 471 -6.63 27.45 2.69
N VAL A 472 -7.38 26.94 3.64
CA VAL A 472 -8.72 26.43 3.38
C VAL A 472 -9.70 26.94 4.43
N THR A 473 -10.90 27.25 3.97
CA THR A 473 -12.07 27.61 4.77
C THR A 473 -13.22 26.69 4.37
N MET A 474 -13.94 26.20 5.35
CA MET A 474 -15.21 25.51 5.14
C MET A 474 -16.26 26.15 6.06
N ASP A 475 -17.23 26.76 5.46
CA ASP A 475 -18.37 27.38 6.13
C ASP A 475 -19.56 26.41 6.17
N PHE A 476 -20.26 26.40 7.29
CA PHE A 476 -21.41 25.53 7.53
C PHE A 476 -22.60 26.38 7.94
N LEU A 477 -23.75 26.18 7.29
CA LEU A 477 -24.96 26.92 7.58
C LEU A 477 -26.19 26.00 7.67
N LYS A 478 -27.11 26.38 8.56
CA LYS A 478 -28.51 26.01 8.47
C LYS A 478 -29.26 27.21 7.92
N LEU A 479 -29.69 27.11 6.68
CA LEU A 479 -30.49 28.17 6.06
C LEU A 479 -31.90 28.21 6.67
N LYS A 480 -32.53 29.40 6.61
CA LYS A 480 -33.92 29.57 7.03
C LYS A 480 -34.89 28.85 6.13
#